data_aed544c57f3d6f6ac0640ead20a4940e
#
_entry.id   aed544c57f3d6f6ac0640ead20a4940e
#
_cell.length_a   1.000
_cell.length_b   1.000
_cell.length_c   1.000
_cell.angle_alpha   90.00
_cell.angle_beta   90.00
_cell.angle_gamma   90.00
#
_symmetry.space_group_name_H-M   'P 1'
#
loop_
_entity.id
_entity.type
_entity.pdbx_description
1 polymer ?
#
loop_
_entity_poly.entity_id
_entity_poly.type
_entity_poly.pdbx_seq_one_letter_code
_entity_poly.pdbx_strand_id
1 'polypeptide(L)'
;KAKVVKAQVDIAAIETSLKMYKLDNGFYPTTEQGLLALIEKPTTDPVPRSWNEHGYFEKQRVPKDPWGTEYVYLCPGVHGTFDLISYGADSESGGEGINADITNWEVQE
;
A
#
# COMPACT_ATOMS: atom_id res chain seq x y z
N LYS A 1 -9.24 -14.97 -10.76
CA LYS A 1 -9.93 -14.81 -9.48
C LYS A 1 -9.00 -14.93 -8.30
N ALA A 2 -8.15 -15.96 -8.30
CA ALA A 2 -7.20 -16.13 -7.21
C ALA A 2 -6.24 -14.93 -7.10
N LYS A 3 -5.83 -14.37 -8.23
CA LYS A 3 -4.94 -13.21 -8.23
C LYS A 3 -5.65 -11.96 -7.72
N VAL A 4 -6.92 -11.78 -8.06
CA VAL A 4 -7.70 -10.66 -7.56
C VAL A 4 -7.83 -10.77 -6.04
N VAL A 5 -8.14 -11.96 -5.53
CA VAL A 5 -8.24 -12.17 -4.09
C VAL A 5 -6.91 -11.91 -3.40
N LYS A 6 -5.80 -12.37 -4.00
CA LYS A 6 -4.50 -12.12 -3.42
C LYS A 6 -4.18 -10.63 -3.35
N ALA A 7 -4.51 -9.87 -4.39
CA ALA A 7 -4.30 -8.42 -4.39
C ALA A 7 -5.13 -7.76 -3.29
N GLN A 8 -6.38 -8.20 -3.10
CA GLN A 8 -7.23 -7.68 -2.04
C GLN A 8 -6.63 -7.96 -0.66
N VAL A 9 -6.10 -9.16 -0.46
CA VAL A 9 -5.48 -9.54 0.80
C VAL A 9 -4.20 -8.72 1.03
N ASP A 10 -3.39 -8.55 -0.01
CA ASP A 10 -2.16 -7.74 0.10
C ASP A 10 -2.48 -6.28 0.45
N ILE A 11 -3.48 -5.71 -0.20
CA ILE A 11 -3.88 -4.33 0.07
C ILE A 11 -4.34 -4.19 1.51
N ALA A 12 -5.12 -5.15 2.01
CA ALA A 12 -5.58 -5.12 3.40
C ALA A 12 -4.39 -5.22 4.37
N ALA A 13 -3.42 -6.06 4.07
CA ALA A 13 -2.23 -6.21 4.91
C ALA A 13 -1.37 -4.95 4.91
N ILE A 14 -1.19 -4.34 3.74
CA ILE A 14 -0.44 -3.08 3.63
C ILE A 14 -1.15 -1.97 4.39
N GLU A 15 -2.47 -1.91 4.27
CA GLU A 15 -3.28 -0.93 4.98
C GLU A 15 -3.10 -1.05 6.49
N THR A 16 -3.12 -2.28 7.00
CA THR A 16 -2.89 -2.52 8.43
C THR A 16 -1.51 -2.04 8.86
N SER A 17 -0.49 -2.32 8.05
CA SER A 17 0.88 -1.87 8.34
C SER A 17 0.98 -0.34 8.35
N LEU A 18 0.31 0.31 7.42
CA LEU A 18 0.28 1.78 7.36
C LEU A 18 -0.38 2.37 8.61
N LYS A 19 -1.45 1.74 9.09
CA LYS A 19 -2.12 2.21 10.31
C LYS A 19 -1.24 2.06 11.54
N MET A 20 -0.46 0.99 11.61
CA MET A 20 0.50 0.82 12.69
C MET A 20 1.60 1.86 12.63
N TYR A 21 2.09 2.17 11.43
CA TYR A 21 3.08 3.24 11.24
C TYR A 21 2.54 4.57 11.79
N LYS A 22 1.31 4.91 11.44
CA LYS A 22 0.71 6.15 11.93
C LYS A 22 0.52 6.12 13.45
N LEU A 23 0.13 4.97 13.99
CA LEU A 23 -0.07 4.84 15.43
C LEU A 23 1.23 5.17 16.18
N ASP A 24 2.36 4.68 15.69
CA ASP A 24 3.65 4.90 16.32
C ASP A 24 4.19 6.31 16.08
N ASN A 25 3.98 6.87 14.90
CA ASN A 25 4.69 8.06 14.45
C ASN A 25 3.81 9.31 14.29
N GLY A 26 2.49 9.15 14.36
CA GLY A 26 1.57 10.27 14.30
C GLY A 26 1.14 10.69 12.89
N PHE A 27 1.69 10.07 11.86
CA PHE A 27 1.36 10.39 10.47
C PHE A 27 1.65 9.19 9.59
N TYR A 28 1.06 9.19 8.40
CA TYR A 28 1.34 8.18 7.39
C TYR A 28 2.57 8.57 6.58
N PRO A 29 3.26 7.62 5.94
CA PRO A 29 4.32 7.98 4.99
C PRO A 29 3.76 8.84 3.87
N THR A 30 4.60 9.73 3.33
CA THR A 30 4.21 10.53 2.17
C THR A 30 4.26 9.67 0.90
N THR A 31 3.67 10.20 -0.19
CA THR A 31 3.75 9.52 -1.48
C THR A 31 5.21 9.27 -1.86
N GLU A 32 6.07 10.24 -1.64
CA GLU A 32 7.50 10.12 -1.97
C GLU A 32 8.21 9.08 -1.11
N GLN A 33 7.85 9.02 0.18
CA GLN A 33 8.42 8.00 1.06
C GLN A 33 7.92 6.61 0.67
N GLY A 34 6.66 6.53 0.26
CA GLY A 34 6.08 5.34 -0.30
C GLY A 34 6.00 4.17 0.67
N LEU A 35 5.68 3.02 0.12
CA LEU A 35 5.53 1.80 0.92
C LEU A 35 6.86 1.27 1.45
N LEU A 36 7.98 1.75 0.91
CA LEU A 36 9.30 1.38 1.41
C LEU A 36 9.44 1.80 2.89
N ALA A 37 8.72 2.84 3.31
CA ALA A 37 8.74 3.29 4.70
C ALA A 37 8.27 2.21 5.67
N LEU A 38 7.59 1.17 5.20
CA LEU A 38 7.13 0.07 6.04
C LEU A 38 8.23 -0.94 6.33
N ILE A 39 9.32 -0.92 5.58
CA ILE A 39 10.42 -1.89 5.76
C ILE A 39 11.76 -1.21 6.02
N GLU A 40 11.90 0.07 5.70
CA GLU A 40 13.11 0.85 5.98
C GLU A 40 12.70 2.19 6.56
N LYS A 41 13.42 2.64 7.59
CA LYS A 41 13.12 3.92 8.21
C LYS A 41 13.37 5.06 7.21
N PRO A 42 12.35 5.88 6.90
CA PRO A 42 12.56 7.03 6.04
C PRO A 42 13.54 8.03 6.65
N THR A 43 14.34 8.65 5.79
CA THR A 43 15.28 9.69 6.19
C THR A 43 14.85 11.06 5.70
N THR A 44 13.75 11.14 4.93
CA THR A 44 13.21 12.40 4.44
C THR A 44 12.07 12.86 5.33
N ASP A 45 11.77 14.16 5.29
CA ASP A 45 10.70 14.73 6.11
C ASP A 45 9.32 14.27 5.62
N PRO A 46 8.40 14.02 6.53
CA PRO A 46 8.58 14.03 7.98
C PRO A 46 9.25 12.73 8.44
N VAL A 47 10.36 12.85 9.16
CA VAL A 47 11.08 11.68 9.65
C VAL A 47 10.32 11.08 10.82
N PRO A 48 10.01 9.77 10.78
CA PRO A 48 9.30 9.14 11.89
C PRO A 48 10.20 9.05 13.12
N ARG A 49 9.67 9.46 14.27
CA ARG A 49 10.44 9.49 15.52
C ARG A 49 10.43 8.16 16.27
N SER A 50 9.40 7.38 16.06
CA SER A 50 9.21 6.13 16.81
C SER A 50 9.09 4.96 15.85
N TRP A 51 9.88 4.98 14.77
CA TRP A 51 9.85 3.94 13.77
C TRP A 51 10.24 2.61 14.41
N ASN A 52 9.43 1.57 14.17
CA ASN A 52 9.67 0.25 14.73
C ASN A 52 10.90 -0.36 14.04
N GLU A 53 11.92 -0.67 14.82
CA GLU A 53 13.18 -1.17 14.26
C GLU A 53 13.05 -2.51 13.54
N HIS A 54 11.95 -3.22 13.76
CA HIS A 54 11.66 -4.47 13.05
C HIS A 54 10.79 -4.23 11.82
N GLY A 55 10.43 -2.98 11.55
CA GLY A 55 9.57 -2.61 10.44
C GLY A 55 8.10 -2.85 10.73
N TYR A 56 7.27 -2.60 9.73
CA TYR A 56 5.81 -2.71 9.87
C TYR A 56 5.22 -3.78 8.96
N PHE A 57 6.05 -4.37 8.13
CA PHE A 57 5.60 -5.42 7.24
C PHE A 57 6.36 -6.70 7.55
N GLU A 58 5.64 -7.81 7.51
CA GLU A 58 6.23 -9.10 7.91
C GLU A 58 7.43 -9.48 7.04
N LYS A 59 7.32 -9.20 5.74
CA LYS A 59 8.40 -9.51 4.81
C LYS A 59 9.33 -8.31 4.69
N GLN A 60 10.58 -8.59 4.33
CA GLN A 60 11.61 -7.57 4.25
C GLN A 60 11.60 -6.83 2.90
N ARG A 61 10.50 -6.89 2.20
CA ARG A 61 10.35 -6.20 0.91
C ARG A 61 8.88 -5.88 0.69
N VAL A 62 8.64 -4.83 -0.09
CA VAL A 62 7.28 -4.45 -0.48
C VAL A 62 6.80 -5.45 -1.52
N PRO A 63 5.63 -6.06 -1.34
CA PRO A 63 5.13 -7.01 -2.33
C PRO A 63 4.73 -6.30 -3.62
N LYS A 64 4.85 -7.01 -4.72
CA LYS A 64 4.24 -6.60 -5.98
C LYS A 64 2.88 -7.26 -6.08
N ASP A 65 2.02 -6.67 -6.91
CA ASP A 65 0.73 -7.30 -7.12
C ASP A 65 0.91 -8.64 -7.84
N PRO A 66 -0.15 -9.48 -7.89
CA PRO A 66 0.01 -10.82 -8.46
C PRO A 66 0.39 -10.86 -9.93
N TRP A 67 0.30 -9.71 -10.62
CA TRP A 67 0.69 -9.60 -12.04
C TRP A 67 2.08 -9.01 -12.19
N GLY A 68 2.79 -8.76 -11.08
CA GLY A 68 4.18 -8.33 -11.11
C GLY A 68 4.40 -6.82 -11.12
N THR A 69 3.34 -6.04 -10.93
CA THR A 69 3.40 -4.58 -10.92
C THR A 69 3.37 -4.07 -9.48
N GLU A 70 4.06 -2.98 -9.21
CA GLU A 70 4.06 -2.40 -7.88
C GLU A 70 2.69 -1.81 -7.55
N TYR A 71 2.28 -1.94 -6.29
CA TYR A 71 1.08 -1.25 -5.81
C TYR A 71 1.34 0.25 -5.81
N VAL A 72 0.33 1.01 -6.19
CA VAL A 72 0.41 2.47 -6.18
C VAL A 72 -0.05 2.96 -4.82
N TYR A 73 0.72 3.88 -4.24
CA TYR A 73 0.43 4.47 -2.93
C TYR A 73 0.45 5.99 -3.06
N LEU A 74 -0.62 6.63 -2.65
CA LEU A 74 -0.75 8.08 -2.68
C LEU A 74 -1.17 8.56 -1.30
N CYS A 75 -0.44 9.51 -0.73
CA CYS A 75 -0.78 10.13 0.55
C CYS A 75 -0.36 11.60 0.52
N PRO A 76 -1.30 12.53 0.62
CA PRO A 76 -2.73 12.30 0.84
C PRO A 76 -3.38 11.63 -0.37
N GLY A 77 -4.42 10.85 -0.09
CA GLY A 77 -5.16 10.19 -1.15
C GLY A 77 -6.19 11.09 -1.81
N VAL A 78 -6.72 10.64 -2.93
CA VAL A 78 -7.81 11.31 -3.61
C VAL A 78 -9.14 10.85 -3.03
N HIS A 79 -9.22 9.59 -2.59
CA HIS A 79 -10.45 8.97 -2.11
C HIS A 79 -10.52 8.86 -0.59
N GLY A 80 -9.43 9.18 0.11
CA GLY A 80 -9.37 9.11 1.56
C GLY A 80 -8.02 9.61 2.04
N THR A 81 -7.63 9.21 3.24
CA THR A 81 -6.37 9.65 3.83
C THR A 81 -5.19 9.18 2.99
N PHE A 82 -5.28 7.98 2.46
CA PHE A 82 -4.31 7.45 1.50
C PHE A 82 -5.04 6.53 0.53
N ASP A 83 -4.48 6.38 -0.66
CA ASP A 83 -4.99 5.46 -1.66
C ASP A 83 -3.97 4.36 -1.92
N LEU A 84 -4.47 3.12 -2.00
CA LEU A 84 -3.68 1.95 -2.41
C LEU A 84 -4.38 1.31 -3.60
N ILE A 85 -3.64 1.06 -4.67
CA ILE A 85 -4.22 0.59 -5.93
C ILE A 85 -3.36 -0.49 -6.56
N SER A 86 -3.99 -1.57 -7.03
CA SER A 86 -3.43 -2.44 -8.05
C SER A 86 -4.23 -2.20 -9.32
N TYR A 87 -3.57 -1.94 -10.42
CA TYR A 87 -4.26 -1.67 -11.68
C TYR A 87 -4.71 -2.93 -12.40
N GLY A 88 -4.52 -4.11 -11.79
CA GLY A 88 -5.01 -5.35 -12.36
C GLY A 88 -4.06 -5.95 -13.39
N ALA A 89 -4.59 -6.87 -14.18
CA ALA A 89 -3.76 -7.67 -15.07
C ALA A 89 -3.09 -6.86 -16.19
N ASP A 90 -3.73 -5.77 -16.63
CA ASP A 90 -3.18 -4.95 -17.72
C ASP A 90 -2.29 -3.81 -17.23
N SER A 91 -2.14 -3.64 -15.93
CA SER A 91 -1.30 -2.60 -15.31
C SER A 91 -1.69 -1.19 -15.75
N GLU A 92 -2.95 -1.00 -16.12
CA GLU A 92 -3.48 0.30 -16.56
C GLU A 92 -4.73 0.66 -15.78
N SER A 93 -4.93 1.96 -15.59
CA SER A 93 -6.10 2.45 -14.87
C SER A 93 -7.39 2.03 -15.58
N GLY A 94 -8.39 1.63 -14.79
CA GLY A 94 -9.69 1.22 -15.31
C GLY A 94 -9.71 -0.25 -15.69
N GLY A 95 -10.64 -0.62 -16.56
CA GLY A 95 -10.77 -2.01 -17.00
C GLY A 95 -11.86 -2.76 -16.26
N GLU A 96 -12.01 -4.03 -16.62
CA GLU A 96 -13.05 -4.90 -16.07
C GLU A 96 -12.49 -6.29 -15.83
N GLY A 97 -13.13 -7.02 -14.93
CA GLY A 97 -12.72 -8.38 -14.60
C GLY A 97 -11.32 -8.38 -13.99
N ILE A 98 -10.42 -9.17 -14.56
CA ILE A 98 -9.03 -9.24 -14.07
C ILE A 98 -8.24 -7.98 -14.36
N ASN A 99 -8.75 -7.11 -15.25
CA ASN A 99 -8.11 -5.84 -15.57
C ASN A 99 -8.65 -4.69 -14.72
N ALA A 100 -9.65 -4.93 -13.87
CA ALA A 100 -10.22 -3.88 -13.04
C ALA A 100 -9.24 -3.45 -11.95
N ASP A 101 -9.27 -2.17 -11.59
CA ASP A 101 -8.47 -1.66 -10.49
C ASP A 101 -8.95 -2.27 -9.18
N ILE A 102 -8.01 -2.58 -8.30
CA ILE A 102 -8.30 -3.10 -6.97
C ILE A 102 -7.79 -2.04 -5.99
N THR A 103 -8.69 -1.56 -5.11
CA THR A 103 -8.41 -0.38 -4.32
C THR A 103 -8.73 -0.61 -2.85
N ASN A 104 -8.24 0.31 -1.99
CA ASN A 104 -8.54 0.24 -0.56
C ASN A 104 -9.81 0.98 -0.16
N TRP A 105 -10.42 1.73 -1.08
CA TRP A 105 -11.62 2.50 -0.74
C TRP A 105 -12.92 1.89 -1.25
N GLU A 106 -12.85 0.81 -2.00
CA GLU A 106 -14.03 0.11 -2.51
C GLU A 106 -14.15 -1.25 -1.85
N VAL A 107 -15.40 -1.64 -1.60
CA VAL A 107 -15.67 -3.00 -1.13
C VAL A 107 -15.60 -3.93 -2.33
N GLN A 108 -14.74 -4.94 -2.22
CA GLN A 108 -14.54 -5.91 -3.30
C GLN A 108 -15.38 -7.16 -2.99
N GLU A 109 -16.29 -7.45 -3.87
CA GLU A 109 -17.17 -8.61 -3.68
C GLU A 109 -16.96 -9.68 -4.73
#